data_26d974e602ec1c99fdb7b22156867c7c
#
_entry.id   26d974e602ec1c99fdb7b22156867c7c
#
_cell.length_a   1.000
_cell.length_b   1.000
_cell.length_c   1.000
_cell.angle_alpha   90.00
_cell.angle_beta   90.00
_cell.angle_gamma   90.00
#
_symmetry.space_group_name_H-M   'P 1'
#
loop_
_entity.id
_entity.type
_entity.pdbx_description
1 polymer ?
#
loop_
_entity_poly.entity_id
_entity_poly.type
_entity_poly.pdbx_seq_one_letter_code
_entity_poly.pdbx_strand_id
1 'polypeptide(L)'
;MSPAPNGRRERWAFALCAAPFATLFGLALSNFTLAVAALALPWVARGRRGWLARGQPVLAAAALYCLFLVAAVAASAEPARSLREVGELFSLGMLPLALLALRGEREVRRLVDILAVAGTAFALHGLTQYLFGYGDLDRRIRGPFSHWMTFSGVLLVIDLLLVAQAVLPSGGPEERGRFWRTVRHPASRATALVLVNLALAGSLTRSAWVAVLVAVLTLVVGRAPRLLSMLLPAALVVLLLAPVPWVARALSIGSLRDASNYDRLCMLTAGARMVSEKPLLGIGPGLVRERYPIYRDATAPRIWVPHLHNSYMQIAAERGLLSLTALVALLGTGFLEAWRGLRRAEREGRGPADLHLGVAAALVAFAVAGLFEHNWGDTEVQRVVLAVLALPFCLREVG
;
A
#
# COMPACT_ATOMS: atom_id res chain seq x y z
N MET A 1 25.37 -10.95 31.35
CA MET A 1 25.07 -11.96 30.31
C MET A 1 23.60 -11.88 30.02
N SER A 2 23.20 -11.36 28.86
CA SER A 2 21.82 -11.38 28.39
C SER A 2 21.46 -12.82 27.95
N PRO A 3 20.34 -13.42 28.39
CA PRO A 3 20.01 -14.77 27.97
C PRO A 3 19.86 -14.79 26.44
N ALA A 4 20.44 -15.81 25.80
CA ALA A 4 20.35 -16.01 24.37
C ALA A 4 18.90 -15.93 23.92
N PRO A 5 18.59 -15.18 22.85
CA PRO A 5 17.22 -15.00 22.39
C PRO A 5 16.62 -16.37 22.06
N ASN A 6 15.45 -16.64 22.63
CA ASN A 6 14.74 -17.90 22.46
C ASN A 6 14.29 -17.99 20.98
N GLY A 7 15.11 -18.58 20.11
CA GLY A 7 14.90 -18.60 18.66
C GLY A 7 13.55 -19.19 18.21
N ARG A 8 12.88 -19.91 19.11
CA ARG A 8 11.49 -20.37 18.94
C ARG A 8 10.49 -19.22 19.03
N ARG A 9 10.68 -18.32 19.98
CA ARG A 9 9.80 -17.16 20.18
C ARG A 9 9.93 -16.12 19.05
N GLU A 10 11.12 -15.94 18.53
CA GLU A 10 11.36 -15.07 17.38
C GLU A 10 10.66 -15.57 16.12
N ARG A 11 10.74 -16.88 15.89
CA ARG A 11 10.02 -17.54 14.77
C ARG A 11 8.50 -17.36 14.89
N TRP A 12 7.93 -17.52 16.08
CA TRP A 12 6.50 -17.29 16.30
C TRP A 12 6.11 -15.82 16.12
N ALA A 13 6.90 -14.88 16.62
CA ALA A 13 6.65 -13.46 16.44
C ALA A 13 6.63 -13.06 14.95
N PHE A 14 7.59 -13.58 14.18
CA PHE A 14 7.63 -13.40 12.74
C PHE A 14 6.42 -14.04 12.05
N ALA A 15 6.09 -15.28 12.39
CA ALA A 15 4.93 -15.98 11.82
C ALA A 15 3.62 -15.23 12.08
N LEU A 16 3.41 -14.71 13.30
CA LEU A 16 2.24 -13.91 13.65
C LEU A 16 2.17 -12.59 12.85
N CYS A 17 3.32 -11.96 12.57
CA CYS A 17 3.38 -10.77 11.73
C CYS A 17 3.08 -11.10 10.26
N ALA A 18 3.56 -12.23 9.77
CA ALA A 18 3.44 -12.62 8.38
C ALA A 18 2.06 -13.23 8.03
N ALA A 19 1.37 -13.82 9.01
CA ALA A 19 0.10 -14.52 8.79
C ALA A 19 -1.00 -13.65 8.15
N PRO A 20 -1.23 -12.38 8.55
CA PRO A 20 -2.22 -11.53 7.91
C PRO A 20 -1.97 -11.30 6.42
N PHE A 21 -0.71 -11.33 5.97
CA PHE A 21 -0.36 -11.16 4.56
C PHE A 21 -0.53 -12.44 3.76
N ALA A 22 -0.19 -13.59 4.34
CA ALA A 22 -0.43 -14.90 3.73
C ALA A 22 -1.93 -15.19 3.56
N THR A 23 -2.79 -14.49 4.31
CA THR A 23 -4.24 -14.69 4.31
C THR A 23 -5.04 -13.52 3.71
N LEU A 24 -4.37 -12.59 3.01
CA LEU A 24 -5.03 -11.41 2.40
C LEU A 24 -6.11 -11.75 1.37
N PHE A 25 -6.09 -12.95 0.79
CA PHE A 25 -7.12 -13.43 -0.14
C PHE A 25 -8.50 -13.62 0.51
N GLY A 26 -8.59 -13.60 1.83
CA GLY A 26 -9.83 -13.69 2.59
C GLY A 26 -9.83 -12.70 3.75
N LEU A 27 -10.60 -11.60 3.64
CA LEU A 27 -10.60 -10.53 4.63
C LEU A 27 -10.93 -11.05 6.04
N ALA A 28 -11.90 -11.97 6.17
CA ALA A 28 -12.27 -12.58 7.45
C ALA A 28 -11.08 -13.34 8.07
N LEU A 29 -10.34 -14.12 7.26
CA LEU A 29 -9.19 -14.88 7.72
C LEU A 29 -8.01 -13.94 8.08
N SER A 30 -7.80 -12.89 7.29
CA SER A 30 -6.80 -11.87 7.59
C SER A 30 -7.13 -11.09 8.87
N ASN A 31 -8.42 -10.78 9.11
CA ASN A 31 -8.88 -10.19 10.37
C ASN A 31 -8.62 -11.12 11.55
N PHE A 32 -8.96 -12.39 11.41
CA PHE A 32 -8.74 -13.39 12.45
C PHE A 32 -7.25 -13.53 12.80
N THR A 33 -6.38 -13.67 11.80
CA THR A 33 -4.93 -13.79 12.03
C THR A 33 -4.34 -12.53 12.66
N LEU A 34 -4.81 -11.34 12.28
CA LEU A 34 -4.41 -10.08 12.92
C LEU A 34 -4.90 -9.99 14.37
N ALA A 35 -6.13 -10.46 14.66
CA ALA A 35 -6.65 -10.52 16.03
C ALA A 35 -5.82 -11.45 16.92
N VAL A 36 -5.49 -12.64 16.43
CA VAL A 36 -4.60 -13.58 17.12
C VAL A 36 -3.23 -12.95 17.37
N ALA A 37 -2.66 -12.27 16.38
CA ALA A 37 -1.39 -11.56 16.51
C ALA A 37 -1.47 -10.42 17.55
N ALA A 38 -2.56 -9.65 17.57
CA ALA A 38 -2.79 -8.61 18.56
C ALA A 38 -2.91 -9.15 19.99
N LEU A 39 -3.63 -10.25 20.18
CA LEU A 39 -3.72 -10.93 21.49
C LEU A 39 -2.37 -11.50 21.95
N ALA A 40 -1.53 -11.95 21.02
CA ALA A 40 -0.19 -12.43 21.32
C ALA A 40 0.84 -11.30 21.54
N LEU A 41 0.48 -10.03 21.24
CA LEU A 41 1.39 -8.89 21.28
C LEU A 41 2.10 -8.73 22.65
N PRO A 42 1.42 -8.83 23.83
CA PRO A 42 2.07 -8.74 25.12
C PRO A 42 3.12 -9.86 25.35
N TRP A 43 2.84 -11.06 24.85
CA TRP A 43 3.78 -12.19 24.93
C TRP A 43 4.97 -11.96 23.99
N VAL A 44 4.73 -11.49 22.78
CA VAL A 44 5.79 -11.14 21.81
C VAL A 44 6.66 -10.00 22.34
N ALA A 45 6.07 -9.00 23.00
CA ALA A 45 6.75 -7.82 23.52
C ALA A 45 7.70 -8.13 24.70
N ARG A 46 7.44 -9.20 25.47
CA ARG A 46 8.27 -9.56 26.65
C ARG A 46 9.74 -9.73 26.25
N GLY A 47 10.63 -8.97 26.86
CA GLY A 47 12.07 -8.98 26.60
C GLY A 47 12.49 -8.34 25.28
N ARG A 48 11.60 -7.64 24.58
CA ARG A 48 11.89 -6.86 23.39
C ARG A 48 11.91 -5.38 23.75
N ARG A 49 13.09 -4.88 24.11
CA ARG A 49 13.29 -3.44 24.44
C ARG A 49 13.67 -2.68 23.17
N GLY A 50 13.40 -1.37 23.14
CA GLY A 50 13.86 -0.45 22.09
C GLY A 50 12.97 -0.38 20.83
N TRP A 51 11.98 -1.26 20.64
CA TRP A 51 11.11 -1.18 19.45
C TRP A 51 10.26 0.10 19.43
N LEU A 52 9.79 0.56 20.60
CA LEU A 52 9.07 1.83 20.73
C LEU A 52 9.94 3.03 20.34
N ALA A 53 11.17 3.10 20.87
CA ALA A 53 12.10 4.19 20.55
C ALA A 53 12.43 4.21 19.04
N ARG A 54 12.68 3.03 18.47
CA ARG A 54 12.96 2.84 17.04
C ARG A 54 11.81 3.32 16.15
N GLY A 55 10.57 2.99 16.51
CA GLY A 55 9.34 3.34 15.79
C GLY A 55 8.68 4.64 16.24
N GLN A 56 9.25 5.38 17.19
CA GLN A 56 8.61 6.56 17.79
C GLN A 56 8.01 7.54 16.77
N PRO A 57 8.70 7.99 15.71
CA PRO A 57 8.13 8.98 14.79
C PRO A 57 6.88 8.47 14.07
N VAL A 58 6.91 7.24 13.58
CA VAL A 58 5.79 6.66 12.84
C VAL A 58 4.63 6.28 13.77
N LEU A 59 4.93 5.84 14.99
CA LEU A 59 3.91 5.55 16.02
C LEU A 59 3.23 6.83 16.50
N ALA A 60 3.98 7.93 16.66
CA ALA A 60 3.42 9.23 17.02
C ALA A 60 2.48 9.75 15.93
N ALA A 61 2.87 9.67 14.66
CA ALA A 61 2.01 10.05 13.53
C ALA A 61 0.74 9.17 13.46
N ALA A 62 0.87 7.87 13.68
CA ALA A 62 -0.27 6.96 13.74
C ALA A 62 -1.20 7.28 14.92
N ALA A 63 -0.65 7.59 16.09
CA ALA A 63 -1.43 7.99 17.27
C ALA A 63 -2.20 9.30 17.03
N LEU A 64 -1.58 10.29 16.36
CA LEU A 64 -2.26 11.53 15.96
C LEU A 64 -3.41 11.24 14.98
N TYR A 65 -3.19 10.36 14.02
CA TYR A 65 -4.24 9.95 13.09
C TYR A 65 -5.41 9.26 13.82
N CYS A 66 -5.12 8.36 14.77
CA CYS A 66 -6.13 7.74 15.61
C CYS A 66 -6.91 8.79 16.44
N LEU A 67 -6.20 9.73 17.06
CA LEU A 67 -6.79 10.80 17.87
C LEU A 67 -7.76 11.64 17.03
N PHE A 68 -7.35 12.09 15.85
CA PHE A 68 -8.19 12.91 14.99
C PHE A 68 -9.36 12.14 14.37
N LEU A 69 -9.20 10.85 14.08
CA LEU A 69 -10.31 9.99 13.68
C LEU A 69 -11.37 9.89 14.79
N VAL A 70 -10.95 9.64 16.02
CA VAL A 70 -11.89 9.57 17.19
C VAL A 70 -12.56 10.93 17.41
N ALA A 71 -11.81 12.03 17.31
CA ALA A 71 -12.36 13.38 17.42
C ALA A 71 -13.39 13.67 16.30
N ALA A 72 -13.10 13.25 15.05
CA ALA A 72 -14.03 13.38 13.94
C ALA A 72 -15.31 12.56 14.15
N VAL A 73 -15.22 11.34 14.71
CA VAL A 73 -16.39 10.53 15.08
C VAL A 73 -17.22 11.25 16.13
N ALA A 74 -16.60 11.79 17.18
CA ALA A 74 -17.29 12.50 18.27
C ALA A 74 -17.97 13.79 17.77
N ALA A 75 -17.38 14.48 16.79
CA ALA A 75 -17.91 15.72 16.20
C ALA A 75 -18.87 15.47 15.02
N SER A 76 -19.07 14.21 14.62
CA SER A 76 -19.94 13.83 13.50
C SER A 76 -21.39 14.20 13.76
N ALA A 77 -22.12 14.53 12.69
CA ALA A 77 -23.57 14.70 12.74
C ALA A 77 -24.33 13.38 13.09
N GLU A 78 -23.71 12.23 12.81
CA GLU A 78 -24.24 10.89 13.08
C GLU A 78 -23.17 10.01 13.79
N PRO A 79 -22.84 10.28 15.08
CA PRO A 79 -21.73 9.62 15.76
C PRO A 79 -21.85 8.09 15.83
N ALA A 80 -23.05 7.57 16.05
CA ALA A 80 -23.31 6.13 16.12
C ALA A 80 -23.00 5.40 14.80
N ARG A 81 -23.20 6.08 13.68
CA ARG A 81 -22.86 5.57 12.36
C ARG A 81 -21.36 5.67 12.09
N SER A 82 -20.80 6.84 12.36
CA SER A 82 -19.36 7.10 12.21
C SER A 82 -18.50 6.20 13.08
N LEU A 83 -19.03 5.67 14.18
CA LEU A 83 -18.32 4.73 15.06
C LEU A 83 -17.93 3.44 14.35
N ARG A 84 -18.63 3.04 13.29
CA ARG A 84 -18.26 1.86 12.48
C ARG A 84 -16.89 2.01 11.82
N GLU A 85 -16.54 3.23 11.46
CA GLU A 85 -15.25 3.55 10.82
C GLU A 85 -14.06 3.43 11.79
N VAL A 86 -14.31 3.39 13.10
CA VAL A 86 -13.27 3.10 14.11
C VAL A 86 -12.66 1.71 13.90
N GLY A 87 -13.38 0.79 13.23
CA GLY A 87 -12.84 -0.51 12.81
C GLY A 87 -11.57 -0.43 11.97
N GLU A 88 -11.33 0.68 11.26
CA GLU A 88 -10.09 0.95 10.55
C GLU A 88 -8.86 0.93 11.48
N LEU A 89 -9.02 1.37 12.72
CA LEU A 89 -7.94 1.36 13.72
C LEU A 89 -7.38 -0.03 13.97
N PHE A 90 -8.17 -1.08 13.74
CA PHE A 90 -7.71 -2.45 13.85
C PHE A 90 -6.59 -2.76 12.85
N SER A 91 -6.68 -2.26 11.63
CA SER A 91 -5.61 -2.41 10.62
C SER A 91 -4.34 -1.66 11.00
N LEU A 92 -4.44 -0.52 11.71
CA LEU A 92 -3.29 0.22 12.22
C LEU A 92 -2.45 -0.61 13.20
N GLY A 93 -3.02 -1.65 13.83
CA GLY A 93 -2.29 -2.63 14.63
C GLY A 93 -1.17 -3.37 13.87
N MET A 94 -1.19 -3.38 12.52
CA MET A 94 -0.10 -3.92 11.72
C MET A 94 1.23 -3.19 11.94
N LEU A 95 1.18 -1.88 12.19
CA LEU A 95 2.38 -1.07 12.38
C LEU A 95 3.17 -1.47 13.65
N PRO A 96 2.59 -1.43 14.87
CA PRO A 96 3.30 -1.90 16.08
C PRO A 96 3.65 -3.39 16.01
N LEU A 97 2.81 -4.23 15.37
CA LEU A 97 3.11 -5.64 15.19
C LEU A 97 4.37 -5.85 14.34
N ALA A 98 4.50 -5.15 13.21
CA ALA A 98 5.67 -5.24 12.35
C ALA A 98 6.92 -4.70 13.06
N LEU A 99 6.85 -3.52 13.70
CA LEU A 99 7.94 -2.95 14.49
C LEU A 99 8.44 -3.87 15.60
N LEU A 100 7.53 -4.62 16.20
CA LEU A 100 7.86 -5.55 17.28
C LEU A 100 8.41 -6.87 16.76
N ALA A 101 7.86 -7.41 15.68
CA ALA A 101 8.18 -8.73 15.15
C ALA A 101 9.46 -8.74 14.31
N LEU A 102 9.70 -7.70 13.53
CA LEU A 102 10.82 -7.63 12.59
C LEU A 102 12.06 -7.04 13.25
N ARG A 103 13.17 -7.78 13.21
CA ARG A 103 14.45 -7.39 13.80
C ARG A 103 15.56 -7.47 12.78
N GLY A 104 15.76 -6.37 12.08
CA GLY A 104 16.85 -6.28 11.12
C GLY A 104 16.53 -6.86 9.75
N GLU A 105 17.55 -6.93 8.94
CA GLU A 105 17.45 -7.16 7.51
C GLU A 105 16.86 -8.52 7.14
N ARG A 106 17.20 -9.58 7.88
CA ARG A 106 16.75 -10.95 7.54
C ARG A 106 15.23 -11.08 7.60
N GLU A 107 14.60 -10.63 8.70
CA GLU A 107 13.16 -10.72 8.89
C GLU A 107 12.43 -9.79 7.93
N VAL A 108 12.95 -8.60 7.68
CA VAL A 108 12.40 -7.66 6.70
C VAL A 108 12.42 -8.28 5.30
N ARG A 109 13.54 -8.86 4.86
CA ARG A 109 13.63 -9.54 3.56
C ARG A 109 12.66 -10.71 3.46
N ARG A 110 12.51 -11.50 4.51
CA ARG A 110 11.54 -12.61 4.53
C ARG A 110 10.11 -12.14 4.41
N LEU A 111 9.75 -11.02 5.06
CA LEU A 111 8.41 -10.45 4.89
C LEU A 111 8.20 -9.97 3.45
N VAL A 112 9.18 -9.29 2.86
CA VAL A 112 9.12 -8.87 1.46
C VAL A 112 9.04 -10.07 0.51
N ASP A 113 9.78 -11.16 0.79
CA ASP A 113 9.68 -12.41 0.03
C ASP A 113 8.27 -13.05 0.15
N ILE A 114 7.64 -13.02 1.34
CA ILE A 114 6.25 -13.49 1.53
C ILE A 114 5.28 -12.63 0.73
N LEU A 115 5.43 -11.31 0.76
CA LEU A 115 4.61 -10.40 -0.04
C LEU A 115 4.79 -10.68 -1.54
N ALA A 116 6.02 -10.92 -2.01
CA ALA A 116 6.31 -11.27 -3.39
C ALA A 116 5.65 -12.59 -3.82
N VAL A 117 5.71 -13.63 -2.97
CA VAL A 117 5.06 -14.92 -3.23
C VAL A 117 3.53 -14.76 -3.26
N ALA A 118 2.96 -14.05 -2.28
CA ALA A 118 1.52 -13.78 -2.22
C ALA A 118 1.06 -12.97 -3.44
N GLY A 119 1.77 -11.89 -3.79
CA GLY A 119 1.47 -11.07 -4.96
C GLY A 119 1.56 -11.86 -6.27
N THR A 120 2.55 -12.74 -6.40
CA THR A 120 2.65 -13.64 -7.56
C THR A 120 1.48 -14.62 -7.64
N ALA A 121 1.06 -15.19 -6.51
CA ALA A 121 -0.11 -16.07 -6.47
C ALA A 121 -1.40 -15.31 -6.81
N PHE A 122 -1.57 -14.09 -6.32
CA PHE A 122 -2.70 -13.22 -6.65
C PHE A 122 -2.69 -12.84 -8.14
N ALA A 123 -1.51 -12.51 -8.67
CA ALA A 123 -1.33 -12.21 -10.09
C ALA A 123 -1.70 -13.41 -10.97
N LEU A 124 -1.21 -14.61 -10.66
CA LEU A 124 -1.56 -15.83 -11.37
C LEU A 124 -3.06 -16.08 -11.34
N HIS A 125 -3.71 -15.96 -10.18
CA HIS A 125 -5.17 -16.10 -10.08
C HIS A 125 -5.89 -15.06 -10.95
N GLY A 126 -5.46 -13.79 -10.94
CA GLY A 126 -6.04 -12.77 -11.82
C GLY A 126 -5.85 -13.08 -13.30
N LEU A 127 -4.67 -13.53 -13.70
CA LEU A 127 -4.38 -13.91 -15.08
C LEU A 127 -5.19 -15.14 -15.53
N THR A 128 -5.44 -16.13 -14.66
CA THR A 128 -6.37 -17.23 -14.98
C THR A 128 -7.80 -16.72 -15.20
N GLN A 129 -8.27 -15.72 -14.44
CA GLN A 129 -9.55 -15.07 -14.70
C GLN A 129 -9.61 -14.49 -16.11
N TYR A 130 -8.54 -13.84 -16.58
CA TYR A 130 -8.48 -13.31 -17.93
C TYR A 130 -8.53 -14.41 -18.99
N LEU A 131 -7.74 -15.48 -18.82
CA LEU A 131 -7.63 -16.59 -19.76
C LEU A 131 -8.94 -17.38 -19.90
N PHE A 132 -9.65 -17.61 -18.78
CA PHE A 132 -10.90 -18.38 -18.77
C PHE A 132 -12.15 -17.53 -18.91
N GLY A 133 -12.02 -16.23 -19.18
CA GLY A 133 -13.15 -15.34 -19.38
C GLY A 133 -13.94 -15.02 -18.10
N TYR A 134 -13.41 -15.36 -16.93
CA TYR A 134 -13.95 -14.95 -15.64
C TYR A 134 -13.46 -13.52 -15.35
N GLY A 135 -14.22 -12.55 -15.77
CA GLY A 135 -13.93 -11.14 -15.52
C GLY A 135 -15.23 -10.38 -15.36
N ASP A 136 -15.11 -9.15 -14.96
CA ASP A 136 -16.20 -8.19 -15.00
C ASP A 136 -16.59 -7.87 -16.46
N LEU A 137 -17.69 -7.10 -16.65
CA LEU A 137 -18.22 -6.70 -17.96
C LEU A 137 -17.16 -6.19 -18.94
N ASP A 138 -16.10 -5.53 -18.42
CA ASP A 138 -14.94 -5.04 -19.17
C ASP A 138 -13.76 -6.04 -19.23
N ARG A 139 -13.94 -7.31 -18.84
CA ARG A 139 -12.88 -8.32 -18.66
C ARG A 139 -11.75 -7.87 -17.71
N ARG A 140 -12.07 -7.04 -16.74
CA ARG A 140 -11.11 -6.59 -15.72
C ARG A 140 -10.86 -7.68 -14.69
N ILE A 141 -9.61 -8.01 -14.48
CA ILE A 141 -9.24 -9.01 -13.49
C ILE A 141 -9.15 -8.39 -12.10
N ARG A 142 -9.50 -9.15 -11.08
CA ARG A 142 -9.50 -8.74 -9.67
C ARG A 142 -8.77 -9.71 -8.74
N GLY A 143 -8.23 -10.79 -9.31
CA GLY A 143 -7.58 -11.82 -8.51
C GLY A 143 -8.54 -12.40 -7.45
N PRO A 144 -8.06 -12.69 -6.24
CA PRO A 144 -8.88 -13.21 -5.16
C PRO A 144 -9.68 -12.13 -4.41
N PHE A 145 -9.55 -10.86 -4.79
CA PHE A 145 -10.20 -9.74 -4.11
C PHE A 145 -11.61 -9.46 -4.65
N SER A 146 -12.40 -8.73 -3.86
CA SER A 146 -13.76 -8.33 -4.24
C SER A 146 -13.76 -7.32 -5.40
N HIS A 147 -12.70 -6.51 -5.51
CA HIS A 147 -12.61 -5.41 -6.47
C HIS A 147 -11.24 -5.31 -7.14
N TRP A 148 -11.20 -4.91 -8.43
CA TRP A 148 -9.95 -4.72 -9.18
C TRP A 148 -9.07 -3.59 -8.66
N MET A 149 -9.65 -2.56 -8.00
CA MET A 149 -8.88 -1.46 -7.38
C MET A 149 -8.10 -1.94 -6.16
N THR A 150 -8.73 -2.75 -5.31
CA THR A 150 -8.05 -3.41 -4.18
C THR A 150 -6.92 -4.31 -4.66
N PHE A 151 -7.21 -5.15 -5.68
CA PHE A 151 -6.23 -6.02 -6.32
C PHE A 151 -5.03 -5.23 -6.85
N SER A 152 -5.29 -4.18 -7.65
CA SER A 152 -4.21 -3.35 -8.20
C SER A 152 -3.47 -2.55 -7.12
N GLY A 153 -4.14 -2.10 -6.06
CA GLY A 153 -3.54 -1.40 -4.94
C GLY A 153 -2.55 -2.27 -4.14
N VAL A 154 -2.92 -3.54 -3.89
CA VAL A 154 -2.01 -4.51 -3.25
C VAL A 154 -0.82 -4.83 -4.16
N LEU A 155 -1.08 -5.14 -5.43
CA LEU A 155 -0.01 -5.48 -6.38
C LEU A 155 0.93 -4.31 -6.64
N LEU A 156 0.44 -3.07 -6.68
CA LEU A 156 1.23 -1.86 -6.84
C LEU A 156 2.35 -1.75 -5.80
N VAL A 157 2.03 -1.97 -4.53
CA VAL A 157 3.00 -1.89 -3.43
C VAL A 157 4.03 -3.02 -3.56
N ILE A 158 3.59 -4.24 -3.87
CA ILE A 158 4.46 -5.41 -4.04
C ILE A 158 5.38 -5.24 -5.25
N ASP A 159 4.85 -4.72 -6.35
CA ASP A 159 5.60 -4.47 -7.59
C ASP A 159 6.81 -3.57 -7.34
N LEU A 160 6.62 -2.45 -6.65
CA LEU A 160 7.71 -1.50 -6.39
C LEU A 160 8.79 -2.07 -5.47
N LEU A 161 8.44 -2.99 -4.57
CA LEU A 161 9.43 -3.74 -3.78
C LEU A 161 10.25 -4.68 -4.69
N LEU A 162 9.61 -5.35 -5.65
CA LEU A 162 10.28 -6.22 -6.62
C LEU A 162 11.14 -5.43 -7.60
N VAL A 163 10.63 -4.32 -8.14
CA VAL A 163 11.39 -3.42 -9.05
C VAL A 163 12.65 -2.90 -8.37
N ALA A 164 12.56 -2.45 -7.12
CA ALA A 164 13.73 -1.95 -6.39
C ALA A 164 14.81 -3.02 -6.22
N GLN A 165 14.42 -4.26 -5.94
CA GLN A 165 15.35 -5.39 -5.85
C GLN A 165 15.98 -5.78 -7.20
N ALA A 166 15.27 -5.53 -8.31
CA ALA A 166 15.82 -5.75 -9.65
C ALA A 166 16.81 -4.63 -10.06
N VAL A 167 16.52 -3.37 -9.65
CA VAL A 167 17.34 -2.20 -9.99
C VAL A 167 18.60 -2.12 -9.12
N LEU A 168 18.50 -2.45 -7.83
CA LEU A 168 19.59 -2.44 -6.86
C LEU A 168 19.71 -3.82 -6.19
N PRO A 169 20.27 -4.82 -6.88
CA PRO A 169 20.49 -6.12 -6.25
C PRO A 169 21.51 -5.97 -5.13
N SER A 170 21.07 -5.97 -3.89
CA SER A 170 21.95 -5.98 -2.73
C SER A 170 22.11 -7.40 -2.20
N GLY A 171 23.37 -7.78 -1.87
CA GLY A 171 23.68 -9.02 -1.18
C GLY A 171 23.06 -8.99 0.22
N GLY A 172 21.99 -9.73 0.42
CA GLY A 172 21.40 -9.91 1.75
C GLY A 172 22.02 -11.10 2.48
N PRO A 173 21.70 -11.29 3.78
CA PRO A 173 22.19 -12.41 4.55
C PRO A 173 21.81 -13.74 3.89
N GLU A 174 22.77 -14.68 3.83
CA GLU A 174 22.55 -16.00 3.26
C GLU A 174 21.38 -16.73 3.93
N GLU A 175 20.49 -17.26 3.12
CA GLU A 175 19.37 -18.07 3.59
C GLU A 175 19.68 -19.56 3.48
N ARG A 176 19.55 -20.27 4.61
CA ARG A 176 19.86 -21.70 4.70
C ARG A 176 18.76 -22.62 4.15
N GLY A 177 17.55 -22.09 3.87
CA GLY A 177 16.41 -22.88 3.39
C GLY A 177 16.32 -22.94 1.87
N ARG A 178 16.06 -24.12 1.28
CA ARG A 178 15.86 -24.31 -0.17
C ARG A 178 14.74 -23.39 -0.70
N PHE A 179 13.62 -23.28 0.02
CA PHE A 179 12.49 -22.42 -0.34
C PHE A 179 12.93 -20.96 -0.54
N TRP A 180 13.59 -20.36 0.45
CA TRP A 180 14.04 -18.97 0.37
C TRP A 180 15.07 -18.72 -0.73
N ARG A 181 15.96 -19.69 -0.97
CA ARG A 181 16.92 -19.61 -2.09
C ARG A 181 16.20 -19.59 -3.44
N THR A 182 15.15 -20.41 -3.58
CA THR A 182 14.33 -20.44 -4.80
C THR A 182 13.59 -19.11 -5.00
N VAL A 183 12.93 -18.59 -3.95
CA VAL A 183 12.20 -17.30 -4.02
C VAL A 183 13.13 -16.14 -4.38
N ARG A 184 14.35 -16.13 -3.85
CA ARG A 184 15.35 -15.08 -4.12
C ARG A 184 16.15 -15.29 -5.40
N HIS A 185 15.98 -16.41 -6.07
CA HIS A 185 16.66 -16.65 -7.33
C HIS A 185 16.27 -15.57 -8.37
N PRO A 186 17.24 -15.01 -9.13
CA PRO A 186 16.96 -13.94 -10.09
C PRO A 186 15.84 -14.27 -11.08
N ALA A 187 15.82 -15.51 -11.61
CA ALA A 187 14.77 -15.95 -12.51
C ALA A 187 13.38 -15.97 -11.84
N SER A 188 13.27 -16.42 -10.59
CA SER A 188 11.99 -16.41 -9.85
C SER A 188 11.50 -15.00 -9.62
N ARG A 189 12.38 -14.05 -9.27
CA ARG A 189 12.03 -12.64 -9.11
C ARG A 189 11.65 -11.97 -10.42
N ALA A 190 12.36 -12.25 -11.50
CA ALA A 190 12.01 -11.77 -12.83
C ALA A 190 10.63 -12.30 -13.25
N THR A 191 10.36 -13.59 -13.02
CA THR A 191 9.04 -14.18 -13.29
C THR A 191 7.95 -13.53 -12.45
N ALA A 192 8.18 -13.33 -11.14
CA ALA A 192 7.24 -12.64 -10.27
C ALA A 192 6.94 -11.22 -10.76
N LEU A 193 7.97 -10.46 -11.12
CA LEU A 193 7.84 -9.11 -11.64
C LEU A 193 7.02 -9.07 -12.93
N VAL A 194 7.29 -9.96 -13.87
CA VAL A 194 6.53 -10.04 -15.13
C VAL A 194 5.06 -10.38 -14.86
N LEU A 195 4.78 -11.39 -14.03
CA LEU A 195 3.40 -11.80 -13.72
C LEU A 195 2.62 -10.72 -13.00
N VAL A 196 3.25 -10.02 -12.03
CA VAL A 196 2.62 -8.91 -11.30
C VAL A 196 2.31 -7.75 -12.24
N ASN A 197 3.23 -7.38 -13.13
CA ASN A 197 3.00 -6.30 -14.11
C ASN A 197 1.91 -6.66 -15.12
N LEU A 198 1.88 -7.90 -15.64
CA LEU A 198 0.81 -8.36 -16.52
C LEU A 198 -0.56 -8.31 -15.81
N ALA A 199 -0.62 -8.70 -14.54
CA ALA A 199 -1.83 -8.64 -13.75
C ALA A 199 -2.26 -7.20 -13.44
N LEU A 200 -1.31 -6.29 -13.12
CA LEU A 200 -1.59 -4.86 -12.98
C LEU A 200 -2.14 -4.27 -14.28
N ALA A 201 -1.57 -4.63 -15.43
CA ALA A 201 -2.08 -4.20 -16.73
C ALA A 201 -3.50 -4.73 -16.96
N GLY A 202 -3.74 -6.02 -16.72
CA GLY A 202 -5.05 -6.66 -16.89
C GLY A 202 -6.14 -6.19 -15.91
N SER A 203 -5.76 -5.56 -14.80
CA SER A 203 -6.74 -4.90 -13.89
C SER A 203 -7.41 -3.69 -14.53
N LEU A 204 -6.85 -3.14 -15.61
CA LEU A 204 -7.29 -1.94 -16.33
C LEU A 204 -7.46 -0.72 -15.39
N THR A 205 -6.68 -0.68 -14.30
CA THR A 205 -6.72 0.39 -13.31
C THR A 205 -5.72 1.47 -13.68
N ARG A 206 -6.20 2.54 -14.34
CA ARG A 206 -5.36 3.65 -14.85
C ARG A 206 -4.52 4.31 -13.75
N SER A 207 -5.10 4.49 -12.57
CA SER A 207 -4.40 5.06 -11.39
C SER A 207 -3.18 4.24 -10.98
N ALA A 208 -3.26 2.91 -11.02
CA ALA A 208 -2.12 2.04 -10.73
C ALA A 208 -1.02 2.17 -11.80
N TRP A 209 -1.40 2.25 -13.09
CA TRP A 209 -0.42 2.43 -14.17
C TRP A 209 0.34 3.76 -14.06
N VAL A 210 -0.39 4.85 -13.79
CA VAL A 210 0.21 6.17 -13.56
C VAL A 210 1.13 6.14 -12.35
N ALA A 211 0.69 5.50 -11.26
CA ALA A 211 1.48 5.42 -10.04
C ALA A 211 2.76 4.61 -10.20
N VAL A 212 2.71 3.45 -10.89
CA VAL A 212 3.91 2.67 -11.23
C VAL A 212 4.85 3.49 -12.09
N LEU A 213 4.32 4.12 -13.16
CA LEU A 213 5.13 4.94 -14.05
C LEU A 213 5.85 6.07 -13.31
N VAL A 214 5.14 6.84 -12.49
CA VAL A 214 5.72 7.95 -11.70
C VAL A 214 6.78 7.42 -10.73
N ALA A 215 6.51 6.33 -10.01
CA ALA A 215 7.47 5.75 -9.09
C ALA A 215 8.71 5.22 -9.82
N VAL A 216 8.54 4.47 -10.92
CA VAL A 216 9.66 3.95 -11.72
C VAL A 216 10.47 5.09 -12.34
N LEU A 217 9.83 6.12 -12.89
CA LEU A 217 10.54 7.30 -13.40
C LEU A 217 11.35 7.99 -12.31
N THR A 218 10.78 8.16 -11.10
CA THR A 218 11.50 8.74 -9.96
C THR A 218 12.73 7.91 -9.59
N LEU A 219 12.61 6.57 -9.60
CA LEU A 219 13.73 5.66 -9.35
C LEU A 219 14.80 5.73 -10.45
N VAL A 220 14.38 5.66 -11.71
CA VAL A 220 15.29 5.60 -12.87
C VAL A 220 16.02 6.93 -13.06
N VAL A 221 15.31 8.06 -13.00
CA VAL A 221 15.93 9.39 -13.13
C VAL A 221 16.97 9.61 -12.03
N GLY A 222 16.67 9.19 -10.79
CA GLY A 222 17.57 9.38 -9.65
C GLY A 222 18.79 8.44 -9.65
N ARG A 223 18.73 7.27 -10.34
CA ARG A 223 19.70 6.18 -10.11
C ARG A 223 20.31 5.57 -11.37
N ALA A 224 19.55 5.46 -12.41
CA ALA A 224 19.96 4.78 -13.63
C ALA A 224 19.43 5.53 -14.86
N PRO A 225 19.83 6.80 -15.06
CA PRO A 225 19.30 7.61 -16.17
C PRO A 225 19.49 6.97 -17.55
N ARG A 226 20.48 6.09 -17.70
CA ARG A 226 20.70 5.32 -18.93
C ARG A 226 19.52 4.37 -19.24
N LEU A 227 18.76 3.93 -18.24
CA LEU A 227 17.57 3.11 -18.46
C LEU A 227 16.40 3.90 -19.05
N LEU A 228 16.42 5.24 -18.98
CA LEU A 228 15.41 6.09 -19.63
C LEU A 228 15.36 5.86 -21.14
N SER A 229 16.51 5.64 -21.77
CA SER A 229 16.57 5.33 -23.21
C SER A 229 15.92 4.00 -23.58
N MET A 230 15.77 3.09 -22.61
CA MET A 230 15.11 1.79 -22.80
C MET A 230 13.61 1.85 -22.45
N LEU A 231 13.18 2.80 -21.62
CA LEU A 231 11.77 2.90 -21.23
C LEU A 231 10.85 3.24 -22.40
N LEU A 232 11.27 4.15 -23.27
CA LEU A 232 10.46 4.54 -24.44
C LEU A 232 10.30 3.40 -25.44
N PRO A 233 11.36 2.69 -25.90
CA PRO A 233 11.22 1.50 -26.74
C PRO A 233 10.40 0.40 -26.07
N ALA A 234 10.61 0.14 -24.77
CA ALA A 234 9.83 -0.86 -24.03
C ALA A 234 8.35 -0.48 -23.96
N ALA A 235 8.02 0.78 -23.66
CA ALA A 235 6.64 1.27 -23.66
C ALA A 235 6.00 1.14 -25.05
N LEU A 236 6.73 1.43 -26.12
CA LEU A 236 6.24 1.27 -27.49
C LEU A 236 5.97 -0.20 -27.82
N VAL A 237 6.86 -1.12 -27.46
CA VAL A 237 6.66 -2.57 -27.64
C VAL A 237 5.43 -3.04 -26.87
N VAL A 238 5.28 -2.62 -25.60
CA VAL A 238 4.09 -2.94 -24.80
C VAL A 238 2.83 -2.41 -25.46
N LEU A 239 2.84 -1.17 -25.97
CA LEU A 239 1.69 -0.55 -26.64
C LEU A 239 1.31 -1.29 -27.93
N LEU A 240 2.29 -1.74 -28.71
CA LEU A 240 2.07 -2.46 -29.97
C LEU A 240 1.55 -3.89 -29.75
N LEU A 241 1.97 -4.53 -28.67
CA LEU A 241 1.57 -5.90 -28.34
C LEU A 241 0.34 -5.96 -27.42
N ALA A 242 -0.04 -4.83 -26.82
CA ALA A 242 -1.17 -4.80 -25.87
C ALA A 242 -2.51 -5.03 -26.57
N PRO A 243 -3.45 -5.74 -25.91
CA PRO A 243 -4.82 -5.86 -26.39
C PRO A 243 -5.48 -4.49 -26.61
N VAL A 244 -6.27 -4.35 -27.67
CA VAL A 244 -6.95 -3.10 -28.05
C VAL A 244 -7.67 -2.42 -26.87
N PRO A 245 -8.39 -3.13 -25.97
CA PRO A 245 -9.01 -2.49 -24.79
C PRO A 245 -8.00 -1.84 -23.83
N TRP A 246 -6.79 -2.38 -23.70
CA TRP A 246 -5.74 -1.81 -22.83
C TRP A 246 -5.22 -0.50 -23.42
N VAL A 247 -4.99 -0.48 -24.74
CA VAL A 247 -4.56 0.74 -25.46
C VAL A 247 -5.61 1.84 -25.36
N ALA A 248 -6.88 1.52 -25.65
CA ALA A 248 -7.99 2.47 -25.54
C ALA A 248 -8.10 3.05 -24.10
N ARG A 249 -7.91 2.19 -23.10
CA ARG A 249 -7.95 2.58 -21.69
C ARG A 249 -6.78 3.50 -21.33
N ALA A 250 -5.57 3.24 -21.85
CA ALA A 250 -4.40 4.10 -21.65
C ALA A 250 -4.60 5.48 -22.29
N LEU A 251 -5.09 5.52 -23.52
CA LEU A 251 -5.34 6.78 -24.24
C LEU A 251 -6.43 7.65 -23.60
N SER A 252 -7.32 7.07 -22.80
CA SER A 252 -8.37 7.82 -22.09
C SER A 252 -7.92 8.46 -20.78
N ILE A 253 -6.65 8.30 -20.34
CA ILE A 253 -6.19 8.74 -19.02
C ILE A 253 -6.41 10.24 -18.78
N GLY A 254 -6.15 11.10 -19.72
CA GLY A 254 -6.28 12.56 -19.56
C GLY A 254 -7.58 13.16 -20.11
N SER A 255 -8.49 12.34 -20.64
CA SER A 255 -9.68 12.85 -21.34
C SER A 255 -10.83 13.13 -20.39
N LEU A 256 -11.28 14.40 -20.31
CA LEU A 256 -12.53 14.75 -19.60
C LEU A 256 -13.80 14.32 -20.36
N ARG A 257 -13.67 13.86 -21.60
CA ARG A 257 -14.78 13.22 -22.34
C ARG A 257 -15.06 11.81 -21.84
N ASP A 258 -14.09 11.19 -21.15
CA ASP A 258 -14.30 9.91 -20.46
C ASP A 258 -15.22 10.14 -19.26
N ALA A 259 -16.38 9.49 -19.26
CA ALA A 259 -17.41 9.66 -18.24
C ALA A 259 -16.90 9.39 -16.82
N SER A 260 -15.95 8.47 -16.65
CA SER A 260 -15.33 8.17 -15.35
C SER A 260 -14.45 9.32 -14.85
N ASN A 261 -13.72 10.02 -15.74
CA ASN A 261 -12.90 11.15 -15.35
C ASN A 261 -13.75 12.37 -14.99
N TYR A 262 -14.81 12.63 -15.75
CA TYR A 262 -15.78 13.69 -15.43
C TYR A 262 -16.51 13.44 -14.11
N ASP A 263 -16.94 12.18 -13.87
CA ASP A 263 -17.57 11.80 -12.60
C ASP A 263 -16.64 12.05 -11.39
N ARG A 264 -15.35 11.71 -11.51
CA ARG A 264 -14.33 11.99 -10.48
C ARG A 264 -14.16 13.50 -10.22
N LEU A 265 -14.21 14.33 -11.26
CA LEU A 265 -14.15 15.78 -11.09
C LEU A 265 -15.36 16.29 -10.30
N CYS A 266 -16.56 15.78 -10.59
CA CYS A 266 -17.77 16.10 -9.83
C CYS A 266 -17.64 15.66 -8.34
N MET A 267 -17.05 14.48 -8.09
CA MET A 267 -16.79 14.00 -6.72
C MET A 267 -15.79 14.89 -5.99
N LEU A 268 -14.72 15.35 -6.65
CA LEU A 268 -13.75 16.27 -6.07
C LEU A 268 -14.41 17.62 -5.70
N THR A 269 -15.26 18.15 -6.58
CA THR A 269 -16.00 19.40 -6.33
C THR A 269 -16.94 19.25 -5.12
N ALA A 270 -17.69 18.13 -5.05
CA ALA A 270 -18.55 17.84 -3.92
C ALA A 270 -17.73 17.70 -2.60
N GLY A 271 -16.60 17.00 -2.66
CA GLY A 271 -15.69 16.87 -1.53
C GLY A 271 -15.14 18.23 -1.05
N ALA A 272 -14.76 19.10 -1.96
CA ALA A 272 -14.30 20.46 -1.63
C ALA A 272 -15.37 21.27 -0.91
N ARG A 273 -16.65 21.15 -1.32
CA ARG A 273 -17.78 21.78 -0.62
C ARG A 273 -17.95 21.22 0.80
N MET A 274 -17.83 19.88 0.98
CA MET A 274 -17.86 19.27 2.32
C MET A 274 -16.73 19.77 3.22
N VAL A 275 -15.50 19.86 2.68
CA VAL A 275 -14.35 20.39 3.41
C VAL A 275 -14.56 21.86 3.79
N SER A 276 -15.10 22.69 2.89
CA SER A 276 -15.34 24.11 3.18
C SER A 276 -16.37 24.33 4.29
N GLU A 277 -17.34 23.44 4.44
CA GLU A 277 -18.35 23.51 5.51
C GLU A 277 -17.76 23.10 6.87
N LYS A 278 -16.95 22.02 6.92
CA LYS A 278 -16.36 21.48 8.16
C LYS A 278 -14.87 21.18 8.01
N PRO A 279 -14.01 22.19 7.94
CA PRO A 279 -12.61 22.01 7.53
C PRO A 279 -11.77 21.21 8.53
N LEU A 280 -11.98 21.34 9.83
CA LEU A 280 -11.09 20.75 10.85
C LEU A 280 -11.34 19.27 11.10
N LEU A 281 -12.61 18.87 11.31
CA LEU A 281 -12.99 17.51 11.71
C LEU A 281 -13.90 16.80 10.68
N GLY A 282 -14.22 17.47 9.55
CA GLY A 282 -15.04 16.91 8.49
C GLY A 282 -16.53 16.78 8.83
N ILE A 283 -17.30 16.26 7.87
CA ILE A 283 -18.75 16.06 8.01
C ILE A 283 -19.10 14.82 8.86
N GLY A 284 -18.14 13.97 9.12
CA GLY A 284 -18.26 12.70 9.85
C GLY A 284 -17.75 11.50 9.03
N PRO A 285 -16.94 10.61 9.65
CA PRO A 285 -16.45 9.40 9.00
C PRO A 285 -17.60 8.52 8.48
N GLY A 286 -17.46 8.00 7.24
CA GLY A 286 -18.44 7.14 6.57
C GLY A 286 -19.70 7.85 6.09
N LEU A 287 -19.76 9.20 6.15
CA LEU A 287 -20.96 9.96 5.77
C LEU A 287 -20.94 10.51 4.34
N VAL A 288 -19.85 10.38 3.60
CA VAL A 288 -19.79 10.84 2.19
C VAL A 288 -20.90 10.21 1.36
N ARG A 289 -21.12 8.91 1.50
CA ARG A 289 -22.15 8.19 0.71
C ARG A 289 -23.53 8.81 0.87
N GLU A 290 -23.93 9.17 2.08
CA GLU A 290 -25.25 9.72 2.39
C GLU A 290 -25.36 11.21 2.09
N ARG A 291 -24.27 11.93 2.28
CA ARG A 291 -24.23 13.37 2.14
C ARG A 291 -23.92 13.82 0.70
N TYR A 292 -23.31 12.97 -0.13
CA TYR A 292 -22.95 13.28 -1.52
C TYR A 292 -24.11 13.90 -2.33
N PRO A 293 -25.37 13.41 -2.26
CA PRO A 293 -26.50 13.99 -2.99
C PRO A 293 -26.73 15.48 -2.70
N ILE A 294 -26.36 15.96 -1.51
CA ILE A 294 -26.55 17.34 -1.08
C ILE A 294 -25.48 18.25 -1.67
N TYR A 295 -24.23 17.75 -1.81
CA TYR A 295 -23.06 18.53 -2.23
C TYR A 295 -22.72 18.40 -3.71
N ARG A 296 -23.27 17.39 -4.40
CA ARG A 296 -22.97 17.17 -5.81
C ARG A 296 -23.50 18.30 -6.70
N ASP A 297 -22.89 18.46 -7.86
CA ASP A 297 -23.44 19.28 -8.93
C ASP A 297 -24.68 18.60 -9.54
N ALA A 298 -25.61 19.43 -10.07
CA ALA A 298 -26.77 18.93 -10.80
C ALA A 298 -26.38 18.12 -12.04
N THR A 299 -25.23 18.45 -12.66
CA THR A 299 -24.69 17.78 -13.84
C THR A 299 -23.90 16.51 -13.52
N ALA A 300 -23.65 16.20 -12.23
CA ALA A 300 -22.92 15.01 -11.84
C ALA A 300 -23.63 13.73 -12.31
N PRO A 301 -22.92 12.81 -13.01
CA PRO A 301 -23.52 11.60 -13.58
C PRO A 301 -24.16 10.68 -12.54
N ARG A 302 -23.60 10.65 -11.33
CA ARG A 302 -24.10 9.78 -10.24
C ARG A 302 -24.79 10.61 -9.16
N ILE A 303 -25.90 10.09 -8.67
CA ILE A 303 -26.62 10.62 -7.51
C ILE A 303 -25.95 10.13 -6.21
N TRP A 304 -25.46 8.89 -6.22
CA TRP A 304 -24.87 8.20 -5.10
C TRP A 304 -23.48 7.70 -5.44
N VAL A 305 -22.53 7.86 -4.53
CA VAL A 305 -21.16 7.33 -4.64
C VAL A 305 -20.77 6.65 -3.33
N PRO A 306 -20.03 5.52 -3.38
CA PRO A 306 -19.57 4.86 -2.17
C PRO A 306 -18.46 5.69 -1.48
N HIS A 307 -17.64 6.39 -2.27
CA HIS A 307 -16.53 7.25 -1.87
C HIS A 307 -16.11 8.19 -3.01
N LEU A 308 -15.26 9.18 -2.72
CA LEU A 308 -14.87 10.25 -3.67
C LEU A 308 -13.77 9.86 -4.67
N HIS A 309 -13.35 8.61 -4.74
CA HIS A 309 -12.22 8.15 -5.60
C HIS A 309 -10.94 9.00 -5.50
N ASN A 310 -10.67 9.55 -4.32
CA ASN A 310 -9.46 10.26 -3.96
C ASN A 310 -9.28 10.13 -2.45
N SER A 311 -8.22 9.48 -2.00
CA SER A 311 -7.99 9.21 -0.57
C SER A 311 -7.87 10.49 0.25
N TYR A 312 -7.22 11.50 -0.29
CA TYR A 312 -6.98 12.76 0.44
C TYR A 312 -8.27 13.56 0.58
N MET A 313 -9.03 13.69 -0.52
CA MET A 313 -10.31 14.37 -0.49
C MET A 313 -11.33 13.64 0.38
N GLN A 314 -11.35 12.30 0.32
CA GLN A 314 -12.23 11.49 1.18
C GLN A 314 -11.95 11.74 2.65
N ILE A 315 -10.68 11.67 3.07
CA ILE A 315 -10.28 11.89 4.46
C ILE A 315 -10.53 13.33 4.87
N ALA A 316 -10.21 14.31 4.02
CA ALA A 316 -10.47 15.71 4.31
C ALA A 316 -11.98 15.99 4.47
N ALA A 317 -12.82 15.44 3.59
CA ALA A 317 -14.26 15.62 3.65
C ALA A 317 -14.89 14.97 4.89
N GLU A 318 -14.52 13.73 5.19
CA GLU A 318 -15.11 12.96 6.29
C GLU A 318 -14.51 13.26 7.66
N ARG A 319 -13.18 13.44 7.71
CA ARG A 319 -12.39 13.47 8.97
C ARG A 319 -11.64 14.78 9.16
N GLY A 320 -11.77 15.71 8.19
CA GLY A 320 -11.17 17.04 8.22
C GLY A 320 -9.68 17.07 7.89
N LEU A 321 -9.17 18.30 7.79
CA LEU A 321 -7.77 18.59 7.46
C LEU A 321 -6.80 18.12 8.57
N LEU A 322 -7.23 18.01 9.82
CA LEU A 322 -6.40 17.48 10.89
C LEU A 322 -6.05 16.01 10.65
N SER A 323 -7.05 15.17 10.31
CA SER A 323 -6.82 13.77 9.97
C SER A 323 -6.01 13.61 8.68
N LEU A 324 -6.27 14.46 7.67
CA LEU A 324 -5.48 14.46 6.45
C LEU A 324 -4.02 14.79 6.73
N THR A 325 -3.74 15.82 7.53
CA THR A 325 -2.38 16.21 7.91
C THR A 325 -1.68 15.08 8.65
N ALA A 326 -2.38 14.39 9.57
CA ALA A 326 -1.83 13.25 10.29
C ALA A 326 -1.53 12.06 9.37
N LEU A 327 -2.38 11.77 8.37
CA LEU A 327 -2.10 10.75 7.36
C LEU A 327 -0.89 11.11 6.51
N VAL A 328 -0.78 12.35 6.04
CA VAL A 328 0.38 12.81 5.27
C VAL A 328 1.66 12.73 6.11
N ALA A 329 1.59 13.08 7.40
CA ALA A 329 2.70 12.91 8.34
C ALA A 329 3.07 11.44 8.52
N LEU A 330 2.08 10.54 8.63
CA LEU A 330 2.30 9.09 8.76
C LEU A 330 3.04 8.53 7.53
N LEU A 331 2.55 8.81 6.32
CA LEU A 331 3.22 8.38 5.09
C LEU A 331 4.60 9.05 4.93
N GLY A 332 4.68 10.34 5.25
CA GLY A 332 5.91 11.13 5.18
C GLY A 332 7.00 10.61 6.12
N THR A 333 6.66 10.20 7.36
CA THR A 333 7.65 9.63 8.28
C THR A 333 8.27 8.34 7.75
N GLY A 334 7.46 7.44 7.16
CA GLY A 334 7.95 6.22 6.52
C GLY A 334 8.83 6.50 5.31
N PHE A 335 8.39 7.41 4.44
CA PHE A 335 9.18 7.83 3.28
C PHE A 335 10.53 8.46 3.67
N LEU A 336 10.51 9.42 4.58
CA LEU A 336 11.73 10.10 5.04
C LEU A 336 12.72 9.14 5.68
N GLU A 337 12.23 8.15 6.45
CA GLU A 337 13.11 7.15 7.03
C GLU A 337 13.68 6.20 5.99
N ALA A 338 12.87 5.76 5.03
CA ALA A 338 13.33 4.97 3.90
C ALA A 338 14.40 5.74 3.09
N TRP A 339 14.14 7.02 2.81
CA TRP A 339 15.09 7.87 2.09
C TRP A 339 16.41 8.07 2.85
N ARG A 340 16.34 8.32 4.17
CA ARG A 340 17.55 8.45 5.02
C ARG A 340 18.35 7.14 5.05
N GLY A 341 17.67 6.00 5.22
CA GLY A 341 18.29 4.68 5.21
C GLY A 341 18.98 4.38 3.89
N LEU A 342 18.33 4.71 2.77
CA LEU A 342 18.89 4.58 1.44
C LEU A 342 20.17 5.42 1.27
N ARG A 343 20.12 6.72 1.63
CA ARG A 343 21.28 7.61 1.56
C ARG A 343 22.43 7.15 2.46
N ARG A 344 22.11 6.55 3.61
CA ARG A 344 23.13 5.97 4.50
C ARG A 344 23.78 4.76 3.83
N ALA A 345 22.99 3.82 3.33
CA ALA A 345 23.49 2.62 2.66
C ALA A 345 24.40 2.96 1.45
N GLU A 346 24.06 4.02 0.72
CA GLU A 346 24.87 4.52 -0.40
C GLU A 346 26.22 5.12 0.04
N ARG A 347 26.19 5.93 1.09
CA ARG A 347 27.43 6.56 1.62
C ARG A 347 28.39 5.54 2.20
N GLU A 348 27.83 4.51 2.86
CA GLU A 348 28.63 3.47 3.50
C GLU A 348 29.02 2.33 2.55
N GLY A 349 28.46 2.29 1.34
CA GLY A 349 28.67 1.21 0.37
C GLY A 349 28.17 -0.16 0.85
N ARG A 350 27.31 -0.18 1.87
CA ARG A 350 26.80 -1.39 2.53
C ARG A 350 25.39 -1.18 3.07
N GLY A 351 24.68 -2.28 3.29
CA GLY A 351 23.31 -2.27 3.85
C GLY A 351 22.22 -2.51 2.81
N PRO A 352 20.97 -2.59 3.23
CA PRO A 352 19.82 -2.98 2.40
C PRO A 352 19.27 -1.81 1.58
N ALA A 353 20.06 -1.24 0.67
CA ALA A 353 19.66 -0.11 -0.17
C ALA A 353 18.42 -0.43 -1.01
N ASP A 354 18.30 -1.65 -1.52
CA ASP A 354 17.15 -2.15 -2.27
C ASP A 354 15.86 -2.12 -1.46
N LEU A 355 15.89 -2.52 -0.20
CA LEU A 355 14.71 -2.48 0.67
C LEU A 355 14.26 -1.04 0.95
N HIS A 356 15.20 -0.16 1.27
CA HIS A 356 14.91 1.25 1.50
C HIS A 356 14.34 1.92 0.23
N LEU A 357 14.94 1.63 -0.93
CA LEU A 357 14.47 2.13 -2.20
C LEU A 357 13.05 1.62 -2.52
N GLY A 358 12.81 0.32 -2.31
CA GLY A 358 11.51 -0.30 -2.54
C GLY A 358 10.40 0.30 -1.69
N VAL A 359 10.68 0.55 -0.40
CA VAL A 359 9.73 1.22 0.49
C VAL A 359 9.44 2.64 0.02
N ALA A 360 10.49 3.44 -0.29
CA ALA A 360 10.29 4.81 -0.77
C ALA A 360 9.46 4.84 -2.06
N ALA A 361 9.75 3.97 -3.01
CA ALA A 361 9.01 3.86 -4.27
C ALA A 361 7.56 3.42 -4.05
N ALA A 362 7.33 2.41 -3.22
CA ALA A 362 5.99 1.92 -2.91
C ALA A 362 5.13 3.00 -2.25
N LEU A 363 5.69 3.82 -1.34
CA LEU A 363 4.98 4.93 -0.72
C LEU A 363 4.68 6.07 -1.70
N VAL A 364 5.61 6.39 -2.62
CA VAL A 364 5.34 7.35 -3.70
C VAL A 364 4.22 6.84 -4.61
N ALA A 365 4.29 5.58 -5.04
CA ALA A 365 3.25 4.99 -5.88
C ALA A 365 1.89 4.97 -5.19
N PHE A 366 1.84 4.57 -3.91
CA PHE A 366 0.62 4.61 -3.12
C PHE A 366 0.06 6.03 -2.99
N ALA A 367 0.92 7.02 -2.73
CA ALA A 367 0.51 8.42 -2.64
C ALA A 367 -0.07 8.95 -3.96
N VAL A 368 0.57 8.61 -5.09
CA VAL A 368 0.07 8.98 -6.43
C VAL A 368 -1.25 8.28 -6.74
N ALA A 369 -1.36 6.97 -6.48
CA ALA A 369 -2.61 6.23 -6.68
C ALA A 369 -3.75 6.81 -5.84
N GLY A 370 -3.47 7.26 -4.62
CA GLY A 370 -4.42 7.91 -3.71
C GLY A 370 -5.04 9.21 -4.25
N LEU A 371 -4.44 9.86 -5.25
CA LEU A 371 -5.04 11.02 -5.94
C LEU A 371 -6.23 10.63 -6.83
N PHE A 372 -6.31 9.36 -7.22
CA PHE A 372 -7.30 8.86 -8.17
C PHE A 372 -8.21 7.77 -7.61
N GLU A 373 -7.85 7.18 -6.46
CA GLU A 373 -8.59 6.11 -5.80
C GLU A 373 -8.57 6.26 -4.28
N HIS A 374 -9.58 5.70 -3.62
CA HIS A 374 -9.63 5.68 -2.16
C HIS A 374 -8.98 4.41 -1.57
N ASN A 375 -7.71 4.16 -1.95
CA ASN A 375 -6.96 2.96 -1.54
C ASN A 375 -6.68 2.89 -0.02
N TRP A 376 -6.69 4.04 0.69
CA TRP A 376 -6.55 4.02 2.15
C TRP A 376 -7.74 3.38 2.85
N GLY A 377 -8.93 3.43 2.26
CA GLY A 377 -10.14 2.78 2.78
C GLY A 377 -10.19 1.27 2.53
N ASP A 378 -9.35 0.74 1.65
CA ASP A 378 -9.26 -0.69 1.37
C ASP A 378 -8.39 -1.38 2.42
N THR A 379 -8.99 -2.19 3.28
CA THR A 379 -8.32 -2.87 4.41
C THR A 379 -7.08 -3.67 3.99
N GLU A 380 -7.16 -4.39 2.87
CA GLU A 380 -6.07 -5.21 2.35
C GLU A 380 -4.89 -4.34 1.91
N VAL A 381 -5.17 -3.26 1.18
CA VAL A 381 -4.14 -2.31 0.73
C VAL A 381 -3.53 -1.60 1.93
N GLN A 382 -4.37 -1.12 2.85
CA GLN A 382 -3.93 -0.43 4.06
C GLN A 382 -2.98 -1.28 4.90
N ARG A 383 -3.27 -2.57 5.10
CA ARG A 383 -2.40 -3.49 5.85
C ARG A 383 -1.03 -3.66 5.23
N VAL A 384 -0.97 -3.83 3.91
CA VAL A 384 0.31 -3.93 3.20
C VAL A 384 1.10 -2.64 3.33
N VAL A 385 0.46 -1.48 3.15
CA VAL A 385 1.11 -0.17 3.28
C VAL A 385 1.62 0.05 4.70
N LEU A 386 0.83 -0.26 5.74
CA LEU A 386 1.23 -0.11 7.14
C LEU A 386 2.44 -1.00 7.51
N ALA A 387 2.49 -2.22 6.98
CA ALA A 387 3.66 -3.06 7.15
C ALA A 387 4.89 -2.48 6.46
N VAL A 388 4.74 -2.03 5.21
CA VAL A 388 5.82 -1.42 4.43
C VAL A 388 6.32 -0.14 5.11
N LEU A 389 5.44 0.66 5.70
CA LEU A 389 5.79 1.83 6.53
C LEU A 389 6.71 1.49 7.72
N ALA A 390 6.55 0.29 8.30
CA ALA A 390 7.37 -0.13 9.44
C ALA A 390 8.79 -0.56 9.03
N LEU A 391 8.98 -1.06 7.81
CA LEU A 391 10.23 -1.71 7.39
C LEU A 391 11.48 -0.85 7.59
N PRO A 392 11.52 0.45 7.21
CA PRO A 392 12.72 1.27 7.37
C PRO A 392 13.16 1.41 8.83
N PHE A 393 12.18 1.45 9.74
CA PHE A 393 12.44 1.52 11.18
C PHE A 393 12.96 0.18 11.74
N CYS A 394 12.53 -0.94 11.15
CA CYS A 394 13.02 -2.27 11.52
C CYS A 394 14.45 -2.52 11.06
N LEU A 395 14.92 -1.77 10.06
CA LEU A 395 16.28 -1.83 9.51
C LEU A 395 17.29 -0.94 10.28
N ARG A 396 16.82 -0.09 11.20
CA ARG A 396 17.72 0.68 12.07
C ARG A 396 18.47 -0.25 13.01
N GLU A 397 19.78 -0.13 13.05
CA GLU A 397 20.57 -0.73 14.11
C GLU A 397 20.16 -0.06 15.44
N VAL A 398 19.85 -0.89 16.43
CA VAL A 398 19.66 -0.42 17.81
C VAL A 398 21.07 -0.33 18.40
N GLY A 399 21.58 0.89 18.49
CA GLY A 399 22.84 1.17 19.21
C GLY A 399 22.73 0.79 20.69
#